data_1aad5adf8a612c9b4c78706aedd1a337
#
_entry.id   1aad5adf8a612c9b4c78706aedd1a337
#
_cell.length_a   1.000
_cell.length_b   1.000
_cell.length_c   1.000
_cell.angle_alpha   90.00
_cell.angle_beta   90.00
_cell.angle_gamma   90.00
#
_symmetry.space_group_name_H-M   'P 1'
#
loop_
_entity.id
_entity.type
_entity.pdbx_description
1 polymer ?
#
loop_
_entity_poly.entity_id
_entity_poly.type
_entity_poly.pdbx_seq_one_letter_code
_entity_poly.pdbx_strand_id
1 'polypeptide(L)'
;VLEFADRILADLHTLAPSLAPEKPAAQILEHKSQTLQQELTRTEKLRRQYEAAPSRDGFLRASKALAKAYNTAQQINNLRKLNEEMLAGDKSRREHIIRDASQAAQERTQELCSINNSWGMSASGRMEQDIDLTLVDEVRNNDFLCRISKYLGSYRQLLEARASSAYTYHGGEKYDITLGKDLRRALSSELAYLSHPVSTVLLFDKLSRGLLRQYKKRERVTLGEGDVIICIDESGSMRSHDKDAWSKAIACVLVEHAVQRKRNAAIIRFARAGSAKSYVFRHDSCSRAELMHAVSLFFGGGTDYVTPLTEAVSLLDKRCVQRADIVFITDGVCSVHPEFCTWLHGKLAEHKASVLGVLLDLSLI
;
A
#
# COMPACT_ATOMS: atom_id res chain seq x y z
N VAL A 1 8.63 2.95 19.00
CA VAL A 1 9.86 3.79 18.92
C VAL A 1 10.81 3.45 20.06
N LEU A 2 10.34 3.36 21.33
CA LEU A 2 11.18 3.02 22.50
C LEU A 2 11.72 1.59 22.38
N GLU A 3 10.88 0.59 22.10
CA GLU A 3 11.31 -0.80 21.90
C GLU A 3 12.29 -0.98 20.72
N PHE A 4 12.14 -0.14 19.69
CA PHE A 4 13.05 -0.11 18.56
C PHE A 4 14.39 0.55 18.92
N ALA A 5 14.37 1.63 19.70
CA ALA A 5 15.56 2.26 20.24
C ALA A 5 16.29 1.33 21.22
N ASP A 6 15.56 0.59 22.06
CA ASP A 6 16.11 -0.40 22.97
C ASP A 6 16.73 -1.61 22.26
N ARG A 7 16.15 -2.07 21.14
CA ARG A 7 16.76 -3.09 20.28
C ARG A 7 18.03 -2.59 19.60
N ILE A 8 18.03 -1.36 19.07
CA ILE A 8 19.24 -0.75 18.48
C ILE A 8 20.30 -0.52 19.55
N LEU A 9 19.94 -0.04 20.71
CA LEU A 9 20.84 0.08 21.85
C LEU A 9 21.37 -1.30 22.29
N ALA A 10 20.54 -2.31 22.35
CA ALA A 10 20.97 -3.68 22.63
C ALA A 10 21.92 -4.20 21.53
N ASP A 11 21.63 -3.97 20.25
CA ASP A 11 22.52 -4.32 19.13
C ASP A 11 23.82 -3.50 19.16
N LEU A 12 23.78 -2.21 19.48
CA LEU A 12 24.97 -1.37 19.69
C LEU A 12 25.79 -1.81 20.91
N HIS A 13 25.16 -2.15 22.02
CA HIS A 13 25.82 -2.73 23.19
C HIS A 13 26.42 -4.10 22.89
N THR A 14 25.83 -4.89 22.00
CA THR A 14 26.39 -6.17 21.55
C THR A 14 27.55 -6.00 20.58
N LEU A 15 27.58 -4.90 19.81
CA LEU A 15 28.64 -4.60 18.86
C LEU A 15 29.82 -3.82 19.50
N ALA A 16 29.60 -3.13 20.62
CA ALA A 16 30.59 -2.33 21.32
C ALA A 16 30.80 -2.80 22.77
N PRO A 17 31.26 -4.02 23.02
CA PRO A 17 31.45 -4.55 24.36
C PRO A 17 32.55 -3.81 25.18
N SER A 18 33.33 -2.94 24.55
CA SER A 18 34.32 -2.07 25.22
C SER A 18 33.72 -0.90 26.02
N LEU A 19 32.42 -0.66 25.86
CA LEU A 19 31.67 0.34 26.64
C LEU A 19 31.10 -0.25 27.95
N ALA A 20 31.15 -1.56 28.10
CA ALA A 20 30.68 -2.29 29.26
C ALA A 20 31.78 -3.24 29.81
N PRO A 21 31.83 -3.54 31.13
CA PRO A 21 32.84 -4.44 31.69
C PRO A 21 32.76 -5.84 31.07
N GLU A 22 33.88 -6.53 30.97
CA GLU A 22 34.17 -7.79 30.23
C GLU A 22 33.16 -8.95 30.37
N LYS A 23 32.24 -8.93 31.33
CA LYS A 23 31.27 -9.99 31.59
C LYS A 23 30.04 -10.03 30.63
N PRO A 24 29.53 -8.93 30.07
CA PRO A 24 28.31 -8.96 29.24
C PRO A 24 28.48 -9.62 27.88
N ALA A 25 29.63 -9.51 27.23
CA ALA A 25 29.83 -10.07 25.87
C ALA A 25 29.75 -11.60 25.85
N ALA A 26 30.30 -12.27 26.91
CA ALA A 26 30.20 -13.73 27.05
C ALA A 26 28.74 -14.16 27.31
N GLN A 27 28.00 -13.44 28.15
CA GLN A 27 26.60 -13.72 28.44
C GLN A 27 25.70 -13.55 27.21
N ILE A 28 25.96 -12.53 26.37
CA ILE A 28 25.20 -12.29 25.14
C ILE A 28 25.47 -13.37 24.10
N LEU A 29 26.73 -13.78 23.93
CA LEU A 29 27.10 -14.90 23.06
C LEU A 29 26.48 -16.21 23.54
N GLU A 30 26.45 -16.42 24.83
CA GLU A 30 25.83 -17.58 25.45
C GLU A 30 24.30 -17.57 25.23
N HIS A 31 23.62 -16.47 25.48
CA HIS A 31 22.19 -16.33 25.23
C HIS A 31 21.83 -16.54 23.76
N LYS A 32 22.59 -15.94 22.84
CA LYS A 32 22.38 -16.15 21.39
C LYS A 32 22.69 -17.57 20.95
N SER A 33 23.67 -18.24 21.56
CA SER A 33 23.96 -19.66 21.30
C SER A 33 22.83 -20.57 21.77
N GLN A 34 22.22 -20.26 22.91
CA GLN A 34 21.03 -20.97 23.41
C GLN A 34 19.83 -20.78 22.49
N THR A 35 19.63 -19.54 22.00
CA THR A 35 18.57 -19.22 21.02
C THR A 35 18.78 -20.01 19.72
N LEU A 36 20.00 -20.05 19.19
CA LEU A 36 20.34 -20.84 18.00
C LEU A 36 20.05 -22.32 18.21
N GLN A 37 20.37 -22.85 19.38
CA GLN A 37 20.13 -24.26 19.71
C GLN A 37 18.64 -24.59 19.74
N GLN A 38 17.81 -23.68 20.25
CA GLN A 38 16.35 -23.82 20.23
C GLN A 38 15.80 -23.74 18.78
N GLU A 39 16.31 -22.84 17.96
CA GLU A 39 15.91 -22.71 16.55
C GLU A 39 16.32 -23.94 15.72
N LEU A 40 17.50 -24.49 15.95
CA LEU A 40 17.95 -25.74 15.31
C LEU A 40 17.07 -26.92 15.70
N THR A 41 16.75 -27.06 16.98
CA THR A 41 15.84 -28.13 17.48
C THR A 41 14.45 -28.01 16.84
N ARG A 42 13.93 -26.78 16.73
CA ARG A 42 12.67 -26.50 16.04
C ARG A 42 12.74 -26.85 14.55
N THR A 43 13.82 -26.50 13.90
CA THR A 43 14.04 -26.78 12.47
C THR A 43 14.11 -28.28 12.20
N GLU A 44 14.83 -29.03 13.04
CA GLU A 44 14.88 -30.49 12.96
C GLU A 44 13.50 -31.13 13.15
N LYS A 45 12.71 -30.64 14.12
CA LYS A 45 11.34 -31.14 14.34
C LYS A 45 10.46 -30.90 13.10
N LEU A 46 10.52 -29.71 12.51
CA LEU A 46 9.78 -29.38 11.28
C LEU A 46 10.25 -30.20 10.08
N ARG A 47 11.56 -30.45 9.96
CA ARG A 47 12.12 -31.30 8.93
C ARG A 47 11.62 -32.74 9.05
N ARG A 48 11.64 -33.33 10.24
CA ARG A 48 11.11 -34.69 10.49
C ARG A 48 9.61 -34.77 10.19
N GLN A 49 8.85 -33.74 10.54
CA GLN A 49 7.42 -33.66 10.21
C GLN A 49 7.18 -33.60 8.68
N TYR A 50 8.03 -32.84 7.96
CA TYR A 50 7.96 -32.78 6.50
C TYR A 50 8.35 -34.11 5.85
N GLU A 51 9.39 -34.77 6.33
CA GLU A 51 9.83 -36.09 5.85
C GLU A 51 8.76 -37.17 6.08
N ALA A 52 8.00 -37.09 7.18
CA ALA A 52 6.91 -38.00 7.50
C ALA A 52 5.63 -37.74 6.68
N ALA A 53 5.35 -36.48 6.34
CA ALA A 53 4.17 -36.07 5.59
C ALA A 53 4.52 -34.89 4.67
N PRO A 54 5.05 -35.14 3.44
CA PRO A 54 5.45 -34.09 2.52
C PRO A 54 4.26 -33.22 2.11
N SER A 55 4.33 -31.91 2.42
CA SER A 55 3.33 -30.93 2.01
C SER A 55 4.03 -29.61 1.66
N ARG A 56 3.41 -28.83 0.77
CA ARG A 56 3.94 -27.54 0.34
C ARG A 56 4.08 -26.57 1.53
N ASP A 57 3.11 -26.59 2.44
CA ASP A 57 3.14 -25.77 3.66
C ASP A 57 4.20 -26.26 4.65
N GLY A 58 4.40 -27.57 4.78
CA GLY A 58 5.47 -28.16 5.59
C GLY A 58 6.85 -27.76 5.09
N PHE A 59 7.07 -27.77 3.77
CA PHE A 59 8.32 -27.30 3.15
C PHE A 59 8.56 -25.82 3.43
N LEU A 60 7.53 -24.97 3.27
CA LEU A 60 7.63 -23.53 3.51
C LEU A 60 7.98 -23.22 4.99
N ARG A 61 7.36 -23.94 5.93
CA ARG A 61 7.65 -23.76 7.36
C ARG A 61 9.07 -24.22 7.72
N ALA A 62 9.51 -25.34 7.17
CA ALA A 62 10.85 -25.86 7.41
C ALA A 62 11.93 -24.95 6.81
N SER A 63 11.74 -24.44 5.59
CA SER A 63 12.67 -23.52 4.93
C SER A 63 12.76 -22.16 5.64
N LYS A 64 11.64 -21.59 6.09
CA LYS A 64 11.64 -20.36 6.92
C LYS A 64 12.38 -20.55 8.25
N ALA A 65 12.18 -21.67 8.93
CA ALA A 65 12.88 -21.98 10.18
C ALA A 65 14.40 -22.14 9.96
N LEU A 66 14.79 -22.78 8.85
CA LEU A 66 16.20 -22.95 8.48
C LEU A 66 16.86 -21.60 8.18
N ALA A 67 16.19 -20.74 7.40
CA ALA A 67 16.70 -19.41 7.10
C ALA A 67 16.89 -18.55 8.36
N LYS A 68 15.97 -18.64 9.31
CA LYS A 68 16.09 -17.96 10.61
C LYS A 68 17.29 -18.46 11.41
N ALA A 69 17.45 -19.77 11.55
CA ALA A 69 18.59 -20.37 12.24
C ALA A 69 19.93 -20.01 11.58
N TYR A 70 19.98 -19.96 10.25
CA TYR A 70 21.15 -19.53 9.49
C TYR A 70 21.51 -18.07 9.77
N ASN A 71 20.55 -17.17 9.78
CA ASN A 71 20.76 -15.76 10.09
C ASN A 71 21.28 -15.57 11.53
N THR A 72 20.71 -16.30 12.50
CA THR A 72 21.20 -16.28 13.90
C THR A 72 22.63 -16.81 13.99
N ALA A 73 22.96 -17.87 13.27
CA ALA A 73 24.33 -18.41 13.21
C ALA A 73 25.32 -17.42 12.60
N GLN A 74 24.94 -16.72 11.52
CA GLN A 74 25.78 -15.65 10.94
C GLN A 74 26.02 -14.51 11.94
N GLN A 75 24.98 -14.07 12.66
CA GLN A 75 25.13 -13.03 13.68
C GLN A 75 26.11 -13.45 14.77
N ILE A 76 26.01 -14.69 15.26
CA ILE A 76 26.95 -15.22 16.26
C ILE A 76 28.39 -15.25 15.73
N ASN A 77 28.57 -15.68 14.48
CA ASN A 77 29.89 -15.74 13.86
C ASN A 77 30.53 -14.34 13.71
N ASN A 78 29.71 -13.36 13.27
CA ASN A 78 30.15 -11.97 13.18
C ASN A 78 30.51 -11.39 14.56
N LEU A 79 29.70 -11.67 15.60
CA LEU A 79 29.99 -11.25 16.96
C LEU A 79 31.26 -11.89 17.53
N ARG A 80 31.52 -13.17 17.23
CA ARG A 80 32.77 -13.85 17.61
C ARG A 80 33.97 -13.22 16.95
N LYS A 81 33.92 -12.98 15.63
CA LYS A 81 34.98 -12.27 14.90
C LYS A 81 35.27 -10.92 15.48
N LEU A 82 34.22 -10.10 15.71
CA LEU A 82 34.37 -8.77 16.32
C LEU A 82 34.98 -8.85 17.72
N ASN A 83 34.56 -9.82 18.53
CA ASN A 83 35.12 -10.00 19.88
C ASN A 83 36.61 -10.43 19.84
N GLU A 84 36.98 -11.33 18.97
CA GLU A 84 38.39 -11.74 18.75
C GLU A 84 39.25 -10.56 18.28
N GLU A 85 38.75 -9.75 17.34
CA GLU A 85 39.46 -8.58 16.82
C GLU A 85 39.57 -7.48 17.88
N MET A 86 38.56 -7.32 18.75
CA MET A 86 38.57 -6.35 19.87
C MET A 86 39.55 -6.78 20.97
N LEU A 87 39.68 -8.07 21.26
CA LEU A 87 40.64 -8.58 22.24
C LEU A 87 42.11 -8.47 21.78
N ALA A 88 42.35 -8.34 20.47
CA ALA A 88 43.70 -8.24 19.90
C ALA A 88 44.45 -6.91 20.16
N GLY A 89 43.86 -5.97 20.91
CA GLY A 89 44.63 -4.97 21.65
C GLY A 89 44.95 -3.65 20.95
N ASP A 90 44.63 -3.44 19.67
CA ASP A 90 44.94 -2.20 18.97
C ASP A 90 43.82 -1.14 19.07
N LYS A 91 44.10 0.01 19.72
CA LYS A 91 43.11 1.08 19.95
C LYS A 91 42.55 1.67 18.65
N SER A 92 43.39 1.84 17.64
CA SER A 92 42.99 2.39 16.34
C SER A 92 42.03 1.44 15.62
N ARG A 93 42.28 0.13 15.72
CA ARG A 93 41.44 -0.93 15.14
C ARG A 93 40.09 -1.02 15.83
N ARG A 94 40.04 -0.83 17.16
CA ARG A 94 38.77 -0.76 17.92
C ARG A 94 37.92 0.43 17.49
N GLU A 95 38.52 1.62 17.32
CA GLU A 95 37.82 2.80 16.87
C GLU A 95 37.24 2.62 15.44
N HIS A 96 37.97 1.92 14.55
CA HIS A 96 37.50 1.61 13.21
C HIS A 96 36.29 0.63 13.26
N ILE A 97 36.39 -0.43 14.04
CA ILE A 97 35.32 -1.43 14.20
C ILE A 97 34.07 -0.79 14.79
N ILE A 98 34.20 0.08 15.79
CA ILE A 98 33.07 0.81 16.39
C ILE A 98 32.42 1.74 15.35
N ARG A 99 33.23 2.42 14.54
CA ARG A 99 32.73 3.31 13.49
C ARG A 99 31.95 2.54 12.43
N ASP A 100 32.52 1.44 11.94
CA ASP A 100 31.90 0.58 10.92
C ASP A 100 30.61 -0.05 11.45
N ALA A 101 30.60 -0.51 12.69
CA ALA A 101 29.43 -1.05 13.35
C ALA A 101 28.35 0.01 13.57
N SER A 102 28.73 1.23 13.94
CA SER A 102 27.81 2.36 14.08
C SER A 102 27.21 2.78 12.75
N GLN A 103 28.02 2.82 11.70
CA GLN A 103 27.55 3.13 10.35
C GLN A 103 26.58 2.04 9.83
N ALA A 104 26.91 0.77 9.98
CA ALA A 104 26.04 -0.33 9.60
C ALA A 104 24.71 -0.33 10.38
N ALA A 105 24.75 -0.01 11.68
CA ALA A 105 23.55 0.15 12.49
C ALA A 105 22.69 1.34 12.05
N GLN A 106 23.34 2.45 11.68
CA GLN A 106 22.65 3.63 11.16
C GLN A 106 21.98 3.39 9.81
N GLU A 107 22.68 2.74 8.86
CA GLU A 107 22.15 2.34 7.56
C GLU A 107 20.94 1.42 7.74
N ARG A 108 21.07 0.43 8.62
CA ARG A 108 19.98 -0.51 8.94
C ARG A 108 18.77 0.17 9.57
N THR A 109 19.00 1.15 10.44
CA THR A 109 17.92 1.94 11.03
C THR A 109 17.20 2.77 9.98
N GLN A 110 17.96 3.41 9.07
CA GLN A 110 17.39 4.18 7.98
C GLN A 110 16.55 3.29 7.04
N GLU A 111 17.04 2.09 6.71
CA GLU A 111 16.31 1.12 5.91
C GLU A 111 14.97 0.73 6.58
N LEU A 112 15.00 0.34 7.85
CA LEU A 112 13.81 -0.02 8.62
C LEU A 112 12.83 1.15 8.74
N CYS A 113 13.33 2.37 8.98
CA CYS A 113 12.49 3.57 8.98
C CYS A 113 11.87 3.83 7.61
N SER A 114 12.61 3.62 6.53
CA SER A 114 12.09 3.83 5.17
C SER A 114 10.99 2.82 4.83
N ILE A 115 11.16 1.54 5.19
CA ILE A 115 10.15 0.50 5.04
C ILE A 115 8.90 0.84 5.86
N ASN A 116 9.10 1.18 7.14
CA ASN A 116 8.02 1.56 8.04
C ASN A 116 7.21 2.76 7.51
N ASN A 117 7.89 3.78 7.02
CA ASN A 117 7.26 4.96 6.42
C ASN A 117 6.55 4.60 5.10
N SER A 118 7.16 3.77 4.26
CA SER A 118 6.60 3.37 2.98
C SER A 118 5.29 2.60 3.13
N TRP A 119 5.20 1.71 4.11
CA TRP A 119 3.98 0.95 4.40
C TRP A 119 3.01 1.69 5.33
N GLY A 120 3.31 2.96 5.69
CA GLY A 120 2.48 3.77 6.58
C GLY A 120 2.32 3.18 7.97
N MET A 121 3.32 2.41 8.42
CA MET A 121 3.36 1.84 9.76
C MET A 121 3.76 2.89 10.80
N SER A 122 4.24 4.06 10.38
CA SER A 122 4.36 5.21 11.25
C SER A 122 3.10 6.07 11.15
N ALA A 123 2.38 6.16 12.26
CA ALA A 123 1.16 6.91 12.33
C ALA A 123 1.41 8.40 12.03
N SER A 124 0.72 8.93 11.05
CA SER A 124 0.54 10.37 10.89
C SER A 124 -0.14 10.92 12.14
N GLY A 125 0.62 11.47 13.06
CA GLY A 125 0.14 12.40 14.08
C GLY A 125 -0.51 11.84 15.35
N ARG A 126 -0.50 10.53 15.63
CA ARG A 126 -0.85 9.98 16.95
C ARG A 126 0.20 8.97 17.40
N MET A 127 0.80 9.25 18.54
CA MET A 127 1.97 8.60 19.15
C MET A 127 1.70 7.22 19.76
N GLU A 128 0.66 6.49 19.36
CA GLU A 128 0.27 5.23 20.02
C GLU A 128 -0.22 4.18 19.01
N GLN A 129 0.61 3.82 18.03
CA GLN A 129 0.44 2.52 17.42
C GLN A 129 1.79 1.81 17.43
N ASP A 130 1.84 0.70 18.11
CA ASP A 130 2.98 -0.21 18.13
C ASP A 130 3.40 -0.51 16.69
N ILE A 131 4.70 -0.28 16.41
CA ILE A 131 5.29 -0.68 15.14
C ILE A 131 5.18 -2.20 15.09
N ASP A 132 4.44 -2.72 14.14
CA ASP A 132 4.36 -4.16 13.96
C ASP A 132 5.69 -4.64 13.33
N LEU A 133 6.63 -4.96 14.22
CA LEU A 133 7.96 -5.43 13.85
C LEU A 133 7.90 -6.73 13.04
N THR A 134 6.83 -7.53 13.20
CA THR A 134 6.67 -8.77 12.45
C THR A 134 6.41 -8.48 10.97
N LEU A 135 5.60 -7.47 10.67
CA LEU A 135 5.36 -7.02 9.29
C LEU A 135 6.61 -6.39 8.66
N VAL A 136 7.37 -5.61 9.43
CA VAL A 136 8.64 -5.03 8.94
C VAL A 136 9.65 -6.13 8.62
N ASP A 137 9.77 -7.14 9.47
CA ASP A 137 10.63 -8.29 9.20
C ASP A 137 10.13 -9.11 8.00
N GLU A 138 8.83 -9.22 7.78
CA GLU A 138 8.26 -9.89 6.60
C GLU A 138 8.61 -9.14 5.31
N VAL A 139 8.46 -7.82 5.27
CA VAL A 139 8.86 -6.99 4.13
C VAL A 139 10.34 -7.13 3.85
N ARG A 140 11.18 -7.05 4.88
CA ARG A 140 12.64 -7.13 4.75
C ARG A 140 13.11 -8.48 4.21
N ASN A 141 12.48 -9.57 4.63
CA ASN A 141 12.82 -10.92 4.19
C ASN A 141 12.25 -11.29 2.82
N ASN A 142 11.53 -10.37 2.17
CA ASN A 142 10.91 -10.58 0.86
C ASN A 142 11.35 -9.48 -0.11
N ASP A 143 12.28 -9.79 -1.02
CA ASP A 143 12.80 -8.85 -2.02
C ASP A 143 11.70 -8.19 -2.85
N PHE A 144 10.60 -8.90 -3.09
CA PHE A 144 9.49 -8.36 -3.85
C PHE A 144 8.74 -7.28 -3.06
N LEU A 145 8.48 -7.49 -1.77
CA LEU A 145 7.88 -6.48 -0.90
C LEU A 145 8.81 -5.28 -0.70
N CYS A 146 10.14 -5.50 -0.65
CA CYS A 146 11.13 -4.42 -0.65
C CYS A 146 11.05 -3.55 -1.92
N ARG A 147 10.86 -4.17 -3.10
CA ARG A 147 10.67 -3.42 -4.35
C ARG A 147 9.37 -2.61 -4.34
N ILE A 148 8.27 -3.18 -3.86
CA ILE A 148 7.00 -2.46 -3.69
C ILE A 148 7.20 -1.26 -2.76
N SER A 149 7.94 -1.39 -1.65
CA SER A 149 8.19 -0.32 -0.68
C SER A 149 8.80 0.92 -1.30
N LYS A 150 9.71 0.76 -2.28
CA LYS A 150 10.36 1.88 -2.97
C LYS A 150 9.35 2.78 -3.70
N TYR A 151 8.33 2.18 -4.33
CA TYR A 151 7.30 2.91 -5.06
C TYR A 151 6.20 3.45 -4.14
N LEU A 152 5.87 2.70 -3.09
CA LEU A 152 4.74 2.98 -2.21
C LEU A 152 4.86 4.35 -1.52
N GLY A 153 6.05 4.67 -0.99
CA GLY A 153 6.32 5.96 -0.35
C GLY A 153 6.15 7.15 -1.30
N SER A 154 6.66 7.02 -2.52
CA SER A 154 6.55 8.07 -3.55
C SER A 154 5.10 8.34 -3.95
N TYR A 155 4.29 7.29 -4.11
CA TYR A 155 2.89 7.46 -4.51
C TYR A 155 2.02 8.03 -3.40
N ARG A 156 2.29 7.71 -2.14
CA ARG A 156 1.60 8.36 -1.03
C ARG A 156 1.83 9.86 -1.01
N GLN A 157 3.09 10.28 -1.14
CA GLN A 157 3.42 11.70 -1.20
C GLN A 157 2.72 12.41 -2.36
N LEU A 158 2.64 11.79 -3.53
CA LEU A 158 1.93 12.33 -4.69
C LEU A 158 0.43 12.47 -4.43
N LEU A 159 -0.21 11.48 -3.80
CA LEU A 159 -1.63 11.56 -3.46
C LEU A 159 -1.91 12.62 -2.38
N GLU A 160 -1.09 12.71 -1.35
CA GLU A 160 -1.21 13.72 -0.31
C GLU A 160 -1.03 15.14 -0.87
N ALA A 161 -0.05 15.35 -1.73
CA ALA A 161 0.18 16.62 -2.40
C ALA A 161 -1.02 17.02 -3.30
N ARG A 162 -1.63 16.07 -4.00
CA ARG A 162 -2.83 16.32 -4.81
C ARG A 162 -4.09 16.50 -3.97
N ALA A 163 -4.24 15.77 -2.88
CA ALA A 163 -5.36 15.94 -1.97
C ALA A 163 -5.38 17.35 -1.37
N SER A 164 -4.22 17.92 -1.03
CA SER A 164 -4.10 19.30 -0.56
C SER A 164 -4.45 20.34 -1.64
N SER A 165 -4.15 20.06 -2.91
CA SER A 165 -4.48 20.95 -4.04
C SER A 165 -5.94 20.85 -4.50
N ALA A 166 -6.63 19.73 -4.23
CA ALA A 166 -8.03 19.55 -4.60
C ALA A 166 -9.01 20.37 -3.71
N TYR A 167 -8.54 20.94 -2.61
CA TYR A 167 -9.37 21.82 -1.76
C TYR A 167 -9.60 23.23 -2.32
N THR A 168 -9.11 23.55 -3.50
CA THR A 168 -9.04 24.97 -3.93
C THR A 168 -10.18 25.44 -4.83
N TYR A 169 -11.07 24.63 -5.36
CA TYR A 169 -12.16 25.18 -6.21
C TYR A 169 -13.49 24.41 -6.12
N HIS A 170 -14.34 24.81 -5.19
CA HIS A 170 -15.79 24.59 -5.23
C HIS A 170 -16.50 25.65 -6.10
N GLY A 171 -15.95 26.01 -7.22
CA GLY A 171 -16.54 26.91 -8.19
C GLY A 171 -16.76 26.20 -9.50
N GLY A 172 -17.87 25.45 -9.67
CA GLY A 172 -18.23 24.95 -10.99
C GLY A 172 -18.29 26.13 -11.99
N GLU A 173 -17.70 25.96 -13.18
CA GLU A 173 -17.74 26.98 -14.24
C GLU A 173 -19.18 27.39 -14.50
N LYS A 174 -19.42 28.71 -14.45
CA LYS A 174 -20.69 29.29 -14.81
C LYS A 174 -20.77 29.30 -16.34
N TYR A 175 -21.62 28.49 -16.91
CA TYR A 175 -21.66 28.35 -18.39
C TYR A 175 -22.92 28.87 -19.02
N ASP A 176 -24.00 29.11 -18.26
CA ASP A 176 -25.29 29.54 -18.78
C ASP A 176 -26.11 30.25 -17.70
N ILE A 177 -27.17 30.92 -18.09
CA ILE A 177 -28.14 31.60 -17.22
C ILE A 177 -29.47 30.87 -17.32
N THR A 178 -30.05 30.51 -16.21
CA THR A 178 -31.37 29.89 -16.10
C THR A 178 -32.26 30.65 -15.13
N LEU A 179 -33.55 30.41 -15.18
CA LEU A 179 -34.49 30.90 -14.16
C LEU A 179 -34.67 29.87 -13.06
N GLY A 180 -34.75 30.30 -11.81
CA GLY A 180 -34.93 29.40 -10.67
C GLY A 180 -35.17 30.11 -9.34
N LYS A 181 -35.09 29.36 -8.25
CA LYS A 181 -35.35 29.83 -6.87
C LYS A 181 -34.13 29.86 -5.95
N ASP A 182 -32.94 29.61 -6.50
CA ASP A 182 -31.70 29.50 -5.70
C ASP A 182 -30.97 30.84 -5.61
N LEU A 183 -31.14 31.54 -4.48
CA LEU A 183 -30.46 32.81 -4.21
C LEU A 183 -28.94 32.71 -4.24
N ARG A 184 -28.35 31.54 -3.91
CA ARG A 184 -26.89 31.33 -3.91
C ARG A 184 -26.30 31.38 -5.31
N ARG A 185 -27.13 31.14 -6.32
CA ARG A 185 -26.78 31.14 -7.73
C ARG A 185 -27.25 32.40 -8.46
N ALA A 186 -27.92 33.31 -7.74
CA ALA A 186 -28.47 34.52 -8.35
C ALA A 186 -27.39 35.38 -8.99
N LEU A 187 -27.70 36.01 -10.10
CA LEU A 187 -26.82 37.01 -10.73
C LEU A 187 -26.67 38.22 -9.79
N SER A 188 -25.52 38.87 -9.84
CA SER A 188 -25.27 40.10 -9.06
C SER A 188 -26.29 41.20 -9.40
N SER A 189 -26.78 41.24 -10.64
CA SER A 189 -27.85 42.15 -11.08
C SER A 189 -29.19 41.88 -10.41
N GLU A 190 -29.51 40.64 -10.06
CA GLU A 190 -30.74 40.29 -9.29
C GLU A 190 -30.57 40.65 -7.81
N LEU A 191 -29.36 40.51 -7.28
CA LEU A 191 -29.06 40.90 -5.90
C LEU A 191 -29.08 42.44 -5.72
N ALA A 192 -28.88 43.20 -6.78
CA ALA A 192 -28.98 44.65 -6.75
C ALA A 192 -30.39 45.14 -6.36
N TYR A 193 -31.44 44.34 -6.57
CA TYR A 193 -32.79 44.69 -6.07
C TYR A 193 -32.87 44.78 -4.55
N LEU A 194 -31.91 44.28 -3.79
CA LEU A 194 -31.86 44.44 -2.32
C LEU A 194 -31.43 45.84 -1.89
N SER A 195 -30.92 46.67 -2.78
CA SER A 195 -30.41 48.01 -2.45
C SER A 195 -31.54 49.02 -2.11
N HIS A 196 -32.77 48.73 -2.52
CA HIS A 196 -33.88 49.63 -2.29
C HIS A 196 -35.18 48.89 -1.85
N PRO A 197 -35.90 49.36 -0.84
CA PRO A 197 -37.07 48.68 -0.25
C PRO A 197 -38.16 48.29 -1.26
N VAL A 198 -38.45 49.15 -2.20
CA VAL A 198 -39.50 48.89 -3.22
C VAL A 198 -39.00 47.77 -4.20
N SER A 199 -37.76 47.78 -4.61
CA SER A 199 -37.21 46.76 -5.52
C SER A 199 -37.01 45.41 -4.85
N THR A 200 -36.85 45.38 -3.51
CA THR A 200 -36.78 44.14 -2.72
C THR A 200 -38.07 43.30 -2.87
N VAL A 201 -39.24 43.95 -2.97
CA VAL A 201 -40.53 43.28 -3.21
C VAL A 201 -40.52 42.53 -4.53
N LEU A 202 -39.94 43.14 -5.57
CA LEU A 202 -39.79 42.48 -6.88
C LEU A 202 -38.85 41.26 -6.83
N LEU A 203 -37.80 41.32 -6.03
CA LEU A 203 -36.91 40.17 -5.84
C LEU A 203 -37.68 39.00 -5.19
N PHE A 204 -38.50 39.26 -4.16
CA PHE A 204 -39.28 38.22 -3.51
C PHE A 204 -40.38 37.66 -4.42
N ASP A 205 -41.01 38.49 -5.27
CA ASP A 205 -41.95 38.00 -6.27
C ASP A 205 -41.26 37.11 -7.30
N LYS A 206 -40.13 37.52 -7.84
CA LYS A 206 -39.32 36.68 -8.73
C LYS A 206 -38.89 35.36 -8.06
N LEU A 207 -38.47 35.41 -6.82
CA LEU A 207 -38.07 34.24 -6.06
C LEU A 207 -39.20 33.24 -5.86
N SER A 208 -40.39 33.76 -5.49
CA SER A 208 -41.60 32.94 -5.24
C SER A 208 -42.07 32.25 -6.53
N ARG A 209 -41.99 32.92 -7.67
CA ARG A 209 -42.38 32.44 -9.00
C ARG A 209 -41.28 31.63 -9.66
N GLY A 210 -40.04 31.59 -9.15
CA GLY A 210 -38.90 30.90 -9.78
C GLY A 210 -38.35 31.60 -11.02
N LEU A 211 -38.56 32.93 -11.10
CA LEU A 211 -38.13 33.79 -12.21
C LEU A 211 -36.77 34.48 -11.94
N LEU A 212 -36.08 34.12 -10.87
CA LEU A 212 -34.79 34.68 -10.52
C LEU A 212 -33.74 34.20 -11.53
N ARG A 213 -33.02 35.11 -12.17
CA ARG A 213 -31.89 34.77 -13.05
C ARG A 213 -30.75 34.23 -12.20
N GLN A 214 -30.35 33.02 -12.49
CA GLN A 214 -29.29 32.33 -11.74
C GLN A 214 -28.29 31.68 -12.68
N TYR A 215 -27.04 31.59 -12.25
CA TYR A 215 -26.01 30.90 -13.00
C TYR A 215 -26.28 29.40 -13.01
N LYS A 216 -26.25 28.80 -14.17
CA LYS A 216 -26.20 27.35 -14.34
C LYS A 216 -24.75 26.94 -14.20
N LYS A 217 -24.43 26.29 -13.06
CA LYS A 217 -23.10 25.74 -12.83
C LYS A 217 -23.06 24.33 -13.42
N ARG A 218 -22.00 24.01 -14.14
CA ARG A 218 -21.66 22.60 -14.31
C ARG A 218 -21.27 22.08 -12.94
N GLU A 219 -22.17 21.42 -12.25
CA GLU A 219 -21.76 20.51 -11.19
C GLU A 219 -20.93 19.45 -11.90
N ARG A 220 -19.60 19.50 -11.72
CA ARG A 220 -18.82 18.30 -11.92
C ARG A 220 -19.45 17.32 -10.94
N VAL A 221 -20.27 16.42 -11.45
CA VAL A 221 -20.56 15.18 -10.75
C VAL A 221 -19.17 14.63 -10.47
N THR A 222 -18.72 14.69 -9.25
CA THR A 222 -17.52 14.00 -8.80
C THR A 222 -17.84 12.52 -8.98
N LEU A 223 -17.57 12.02 -10.19
CA LEU A 223 -17.41 10.61 -10.46
C LEU A 223 -16.28 10.18 -9.53
N GLY A 224 -16.55 9.41 -8.50
CA GLY A 224 -15.55 9.01 -7.53
C GLY A 224 -16.01 8.97 -6.07
N GLU A 225 -17.31 9.02 -5.82
CA GLU A 225 -17.87 8.75 -4.48
C GLU A 225 -18.15 7.26 -4.24
N GLY A 226 -17.88 6.40 -5.22
CA GLY A 226 -18.07 4.96 -5.14
C GLY A 226 -16.85 4.22 -4.57
N ASP A 227 -17.02 2.92 -4.35
CA ASP A 227 -15.93 2.01 -4.00
C ASP A 227 -14.91 1.87 -5.15
N VAL A 228 -13.81 1.18 -4.98
CA VAL A 228 -12.77 1.02 -5.99
C VAL A 228 -12.46 -0.47 -6.19
N ILE A 229 -12.44 -0.92 -7.45
CA ILE A 229 -11.94 -2.24 -7.83
C ILE A 229 -10.65 -2.05 -8.62
N ILE A 230 -9.58 -2.72 -8.24
CA ILE A 230 -8.28 -2.60 -8.90
C ILE A 230 -7.94 -3.96 -9.50
N CYS A 231 -7.90 -4.03 -10.83
CA CYS A 231 -7.49 -5.21 -11.56
C CYS A 231 -6.00 -5.08 -11.90
N ILE A 232 -5.18 -6.02 -11.45
CA ILE A 232 -3.73 -6.02 -11.63
C ILE A 232 -3.36 -7.19 -12.52
N ASP A 233 -2.77 -6.88 -13.67
CA ASP A 233 -2.16 -7.86 -14.55
C ASP A 233 -0.89 -8.44 -13.92
N GLU A 234 -0.82 -9.76 -13.85
CA GLU A 234 0.34 -10.52 -13.41
C GLU A 234 0.84 -11.47 -14.52
N SER A 235 0.70 -11.06 -15.76
CA SER A 235 1.29 -11.76 -16.91
C SER A 235 2.83 -11.74 -16.87
N GLY A 236 3.45 -12.62 -17.64
CA GLY A 236 4.91 -12.74 -17.64
C GLY A 236 5.66 -11.45 -18.03
N SER A 237 5.08 -10.62 -18.90
CA SER A 237 5.62 -9.32 -19.34
C SER A 237 5.72 -8.31 -18.20
N MET A 238 4.83 -8.37 -17.23
CA MET A 238 4.81 -7.48 -16.06
C MET A 238 6.03 -7.61 -15.15
N ARG A 239 6.79 -8.69 -15.25
CA ARG A 239 8.05 -8.85 -14.49
C ARG A 239 9.19 -7.96 -14.98
N SER A 240 9.12 -7.49 -16.21
CA SER A 240 10.16 -6.62 -16.76
C SER A 240 10.05 -5.22 -16.20
N HIS A 241 11.20 -4.60 -15.90
CA HIS A 241 11.29 -3.19 -15.46
C HIS A 241 10.46 -2.85 -14.22
N ASP A 242 10.33 -3.81 -13.30
CA ASP A 242 9.58 -3.63 -12.03
C ASP A 242 8.10 -3.22 -12.18
N LYS A 243 7.47 -3.45 -13.35
CA LYS A 243 6.05 -3.12 -13.58
C LYS A 243 5.14 -3.84 -12.57
N ASP A 244 5.52 -5.07 -12.18
CA ASP A 244 4.83 -5.86 -11.16
C ASP A 244 4.84 -5.17 -9.78
N ALA A 245 5.99 -4.67 -9.33
CA ALA A 245 6.11 -3.97 -8.07
C ALA A 245 5.42 -2.59 -8.13
N TRP A 246 5.54 -1.90 -9.26
CA TRP A 246 4.93 -0.62 -9.52
C TRP A 246 3.39 -0.68 -9.48
N SER A 247 2.78 -1.63 -10.21
CA SER A 247 1.33 -1.80 -10.24
C SER A 247 0.74 -2.16 -8.88
N LYS A 248 1.44 -3.00 -8.12
CA LYS A 248 1.03 -3.40 -6.77
C LYS A 248 1.17 -2.26 -5.75
N ALA A 249 2.22 -1.45 -5.87
CA ALA A 249 2.37 -0.26 -5.03
C ALA A 249 1.21 0.73 -5.24
N ILE A 250 0.83 0.99 -6.50
CA ILE A 250 -0.34 1.82 -6.82
C ILE A 250 -1.62 1.21 -6.22
N ALA A 251 -1.81 -0.10 -6.37
CA ALA A 251 -2.99 -0.76 -5.82
C ALA A 251 -3.08 -0.61 -4.30
N CYS A 252 -1.97 -0.79 -3.57
CA CYS A 252 -1.93 -0.56 -2.13
C CYS A 252 -2.34 0.87 -1.76
N VAL A 253 -1.78 1.86 -2.45
CA VAL A 253 -2.08 3.28 -2.17
C VAL A 253 -3.53 3.63 -2.49
N LEU A 254 -4.11 3.07 -3.56
CA LEU A 254 -5.52 3.26 -3.90
C LEU A 254 -6.46 2.62 -2.87
N VAL A 255 -6.14 1.41 -2.38
CA VAL A 255 -6.90 0.75 -1.31
C VAL A 255 -6.84 1.58 -0.04
N GLU A 256 -5.65 1.99 0.41
CA GLU A 256 -5.49 2.83 1.60
C GLU A 256 -6.28 4.13 1.49
N HIS A 257 -6.20 4.80 0.34
CA HIS A 257 -6.93 6.03 0.09
C HIS A 257 -8.46 5.84 0.11
N ALA A 258 -8.96 4.71 -0.44
CA ALA A 258 -10.38 4.38 -0.39
C ALA A 258 -10.83 4.15 1.07
N VAL A 259 -10.08 3.34 1.82
CA VAL A 259 -10.34 3.04 3.23
C VAL A 259 -10.34 4.30 4.11
N GLN A 260 -9.36 5.19 3.93
CA GLN A 260 -9.30 6.48 4.63
C GLN A 260 -10.55 7.34 4.37
N ARG A 261 -11.14 7.23 3.19
CA ARG A 261 -12.39 7.91 2.81
C ARG A 261 -13.65 7.12 3.14
N LYS A 262 -13.55 6.08 3.97
CA LYS A 262 -14.65 5.19 4.38
C LYS A 262 -15.35 4.52 3.19
N ARG A 263 -14.56 4.13 2.17
CA ARG A 263 -15.00 3.37 0.99
C ARG A 263 -14.37 2.00 1.01
N ASN A 264 -15.09 1.01 0.49
CA ASN A 264 -14.54 -0.32 0.30
C ASN A 264 -13.65 -0.36 -0.95
N ALA A 265 -12.73 -1.29 -0.97
CA ALA A 265 -11.88 -1.52 -2.12
C ALA A 265 -11.76 -3.01 -2.39
N ALA A 266 -11.47 -3.38 -3.64
CA ALA A 266 -11.14 -4.74 -3.99
C ALA A 266 -9.90 -4.77 -4.90
N ILE A 267 -9.05 -5.77 -4.71
CA ILE A 267 -7.94 -6.07 -5.62
C ILE A 267 -8.28 -7.39 -6.31
N ILE A 268 -8.26 -7.38 -7.64
CA ILE A 268 -8.39 -8.57 -8.48
C ILE A 268 -7.07 -8.76 -9.20
N ARG A 269 -6.35 -9.81 -8.83
CA ARG A 269 -5.10 -10.19 -9.49
C ARG A 269 -5.43 -11.21 -10.56
N PHE A 270 -4.92 -11.02 -11.75
CA PHE A 270 -5.22 -11.90 -12.87
C PHE A 270 -3.99 -12.16 -13.75
N ALA A 271 -4.07 -13.23 -14.52
CA ALA A 271 -3.10 -13.57 -15.56
C ALA A 271 -3.83 -14.24 -16.74
N ARG A 272 -3.60 -15.52 -17.00
CA ARG A 272 -4.26 -16.29 -18.05
C ARG A 272 -5.76 -16.52 -17.74
N ALA A 273 -6.52 -16.93 -18.74
CA ALA A 273 -7.93 -17.29 -18.61
C ALA A 273 -8.18 -18.25 -17.42
N GLY A 274 -9.17 -17.92 -16.60
CA GLY A 274 -9.53 -18.65 -15.39
C GLY A 274 -8.57 -18.46 -14.20
N SER A 275 -7.50 -17.67 -14.33
CA SER A 275 -6.57 -17.34 -13.25
C SER A 275 -6.84 -15.94 -12.73
N ALA A 276 -7.78 -15.82 -11.81
CA ALA A 276 -8.02 -14.59 -11.08
C ALA A 276 -8.20 -14.89 -9.59
N LYS A 277 -7.79 -13.95 -8.74
CA LYS A 277 -8.02 -14.00 -7.30
C LYS A 277 -8.41 -12.62 -6.81
N SER A 278 -9.57 -12.54 -6.17
CA SER A 278 -10.12 -11.32 -5.61
C SER A 278 -9.87 -11.25 -4.11
N TYR A 279 -9.59 -10.03 -3.63
CA TYR A 279 -9.47 -9.66 -2.23
C TYR A 279 -10.33 -8.44 -2.00
N VAL A 280 -11.21 -8.48 -1.01
CA VAL A 280 -12.11 -7.37 -0.69
C VAL A 280 -11.70 -6.76 0.64
N PHE A 281 -11.44 -5.46 0.64
CA PHE A 281 -11.04 -4.67 1.80
C PHE A 281 -12.20 -3.77 2.20
N ARG A 282 -12.75 -4.02 3.37
CA ARG A 282 -13.79 -3.18 3.95
C ARG A 282 -13.14 -2.05 4.73
N HIS A 283 -13.72 -0.86 4.65
CA HIS A 283 -13.19 0.32 5.30
C HIS A 283 -13.12 0.23 6.83
N ASP A 284 -13.92 -0.62 7.45
CA ASP A 284 -14.01 -0.84 8.90
C ASP A 284 -13.06 -1.92 9.43
N SER A 285 -12.57 -2.80 8.56
CA SER A 285 -11.81 -3.99 8.97
C SER A 285 -10.56 -4.25 8.13
N CYS A 286 -10.09 -3.28 7.34
CA CYS A 286 -8.91 -3.43 6.50
C CYS A 286 -7.64 -3.56 7.34
N SER A 287 -6.97 -4.71 7.25
CA SER A 287 -5.68 -4.99 7.89
C SER A 287 -4.53 -4.79 6.90
N ARG A 288 -3.43 -4.21 7.37
CA ARG A 288 -2.19 -4.10 6.58
C ARG A 288 -1.61 -5.46 6.22
N ALA A 289 -1.68 -6.42 7.12
CA ALA A 289 -1.23 -7.78 6.86
C ALA A 289 -2.01 -8.43 5.69
N GLU A 290 -3.33 -8.21 5.63
CA GLU A 290 -4.15 -8.69 4.50
C GLU A 290 -3.76 -8.00 3.20
N LEU A 291 -3.50 -6.69 3.22
CA LEU A 291 -3.06 -5.94 2.04
C LEU A 291 -1.69 -6.43 1.56
N MET A 292 -0.74 -6.62 2.46
CA MET A 292 0.58 -7.19 2.14
C MET A 292 0.46 -8.60 1.57
N HIS A 293 -0.38 -9.45 2.16
CA HIS A 293 -0.63 -10.80 1.66
C HIS A 293 -1.26 -10.77 0.26
N ALA A 294 -2.18 -9.85 0.00
CA ALA A 294 -2.82 -9.70 -1.32
C ALA A 294 -1.81 -9.40 -2.43
N VAL A 295 -0.74 -8.65 -2.13
CA VAL A 295 0.26 -8.22 -3.13
C VAL A 295 1.56 -9.04 -3.11
N SER A 296 1.78 -9.89 -2.11
CA SER A 296 3.04 -10.65 -1.92
C SER A 296 3.30 -11.76 -2.95
N LEU A 297 2.26 -12.22 -3.64
CA LEU A 297 2.34 -13.34 -4.58
C LEU A 297 2.27 -12.84 -6.03
N PHE A 298 2.77 -13.65 -6.99
CA PHE A 298 2.71 -13.38 -8.42
C PHE A 298 2.30 -14.66 -9.16
N PHE A 299 1.30 -14.57 -10.07
CA PHE A 299 0.82 -15.73 -10.82
C PHE A 299 1.75 -16.11 -11.97
N GLY A 300 2.08 -15.18 -12.83
CA GLY A 300 2.75 -15.41 -14.10
C GLY A 300 1.82 -16.08 -15.14
N GLY A 301 2.21 -16.01 -16.40
CA GLY A 301 1.47 -16.63 -17.49
C GLY A 301 1.08 -15.64 -18.59
N GLY A 302 -0.01 -15.94 -19.31
CA GLY A 302 -0.58 -15.08 -20.35
C GLY A 302 -1.48 -13.98 -19.78
N THR A 303 -2.16 -13.26 -20.67
CA THR A 303 -3.06 -12.15 -20.32
C THR A 303 -4.48 -12.48 -20.79
N ASP A 304 -5.48 -12.36 -19.92
CA ASP A 304 -6.89 -12.45 -20.25
C ASP A 304 -7.69 -11.37 -19.53
N TYR A 305 -8.43 -10.56 -20.27
CA TYR A 305 -9.23 -9.45 -19.73
C TYR A 305 -10.66 -9.87 -19.34
N VAL A 306 -11.16 -10.94 -19.90
CA VAL A 306 -12.53 -11.41 -19.65
C VAL A 306 -12.69 -11.88 -18.22
N THR A 307 -11.74 -12.68 -17.73
CA THR A 307 -11.77 -13.24 -16.37
C THR A 307 -11.84 -12.15 -15.29
N PRO A 308 -10.91 -11.15 -15.22
CA PRO A 308 -10.94 -10.15 -14.16
C PRO A 308 -12.15 -9.21 -14.25
N LEU A 309 -12.59 -8.85 -15.46
CA LEU A 309 -13.76 -7.98 -15.65
C LEU A 309 -15.07 -8.70 -15.27
N THR A 310 -15.18 -10.01 -15.54
CA THR A 310 -16.31 -10.83 -15.09
C THR A 310 -16.32 -10.95 -13.56
N GLU A 311 -15.15 -11.13 -12.94
CA GLU A 311 -15.03 -11.17 -11.49
C GLU A 311 -15.37 -9.80 -10.86
N ALA A 312 -14.95 -8.69 -11.46
CA ALA A 312 -15.31 -7.35 -11.02
C ALA A 312 -16.84 -7.13 -11.03
N VAL A 313 -17.52 -7.54 -12.11
CA VAL A 313 -18.99 -7.51 -12.19
C VAL A 313 -19.61 -8.40 -11.12
N SER A 314 -19.06 -9.59 -10.88
CA SER A 314 -19.54 -10.49 -9.80
C SER A 314 -19.45 -9.83 -8.42
N LEU A 315 -18.40 -9.05 -8.13
CA LEU A 315 -18.28 -8.31 -6.88
C LEU A 315 -19.31 -7.18 -6.76
N LEU A 316 -19.66 -6.52 -7.87
CA LEU A 316 -20.73 -5.52 -7.93
C LEU A 316 -22.11 -6.17 -7.72
N ASP A 317 -22.40 -7.27 -8.41
CA ASP A 317 -23.67 -8.02 -8.29
C ASP A 317 -23.88 -8.54 -6.85
N LYS A 318 -22.82 -9.04 -6.20
CA LYS A 318 -22.84 -9.49 -4.79
C LYS A 318 -22.88 -8.34 -3.79
N ARG A 319 -22.85 -7.10 -4.23
CA ARG A 319 -22.81 -5.89 -3.40
C ARG A 319 -21.64 -5.85 -2.41
N CYS A 320 -20.55 -6.54 -2.73
CA CYS A 320 -19.31 -6.45 -1.95
C CYS A 320 -18.68 -5.06 -2.06
N VAL A 321 -18.88 -4.43 -3.22
CA VAL A 321 -18.51 -3.05 -3.56
C VAL A 321 -19.68 -2.40 -4.30
N GLN A 322 -19.85 -1.07 -4.19
CA GLN A 322 -20.99 -0.37 -4.77
C GLN A 322 -20.55 0.84 -5.59
N ARG A 323 -21.16 1.04 -6.77
CA ARG A 323 -20.83 2.15 -7.68
C ARG A 323 -19.33 2.29 -7.90
N ALA A 324 -18.63 1.15 -8.02
CA ALA A 324 -17.18 1.14 -7.99
C ALA A 324 -16.58 1.59 -9.31
N ASP A 325 -15.54 2.42 -9.23
CA ASP A 325 -14.65 2.65 -10.35
C ASP A 325 -13.65 1.48 -10.46
N ILE A 326 -13.54 0.91 -11.65
CA ILE A 326 -12.64 -0.21 -11.94
C ILE A 326 -11.36 0.37 -12.55
N VAL A 327 -10.25 0.26 -11.81
CA VAL A 327 -8.91 0.63 -12.30
C VAL A 327 -8.24 -0.63 -12.84
N PHE A 328 -7.99 -0.65 -14.14
CA PHE A 328 -7.44 -1.81 -14.85
C PHE A 328 -6.00 -1.54 -15.25
N ILE A 329 -5.04 -2.23 -14.62
CA ILE A 329 -3.60 -2.00 -14.81
C ILE A 329 -3.01 -3.19 -15.58
N THR A 330 -2.44 -2.93 -16.75
CA THR A 330 -1.83 -3.93 -17.64
C THR A 330 -0.72 -3.32 -18.49
N ASP A 331 0.19 -4.15 -19.00
CA ASP A 331 1.18 -3.78 -20.01
C ASP A 331 0.95 -4.51 -21.34
N GLY A 332 -0.05 -5.37 -21.40
CA GLY A 332 -0.32 -6.24 -22.52
C GLY A 332 -1.48 -5.79 -23.40
N VAL A 333 -1.55 -6.41 -24.54
CA VAL A 333 -2.69 -6.30 -25.47
C VAL A 333 -3.43 -7.63 -25.45
N CYS A 334 -4.72 -7.60 -25.18
CA CYS A 334 -5.59 -8.77 -25.25
C CYS A 334 -6.79 -8.45 -26.14
N SER A 335 -7.13 -9.33 -27.06
CA SER A 335 -8.34 -9.20 -27.86
C SER A 335 -9.56 -9.67 -27.07
N VAL A 336 -10.55 -8.79 -26.99
CA VAL A 336 -11.82 -9.07 -26.31
C VAL A 336 -12.92 -9.16 -27.34
N HIS A 337 -13.80 -10.14 -27.22
CA HIS A 337 -14.90 -10.35 -28.16
C HIS A 337 -15.92 -9.21 -28.05
N PRO A 338 -16.46 -8.67 -29.17
CA PRO A 338 -17.42 -7.55 -29.16
C PRO A 338 -18.67 -7.80 -28.31
N GLU A 339 -19.16 -9.04 -28.29
CA GLU A 339 -20.32 -9.43 -27.47
C GLU A 339 -20.06 -9.24 -25.96
N PHE A 340 -18.84 -9.56 -25.51
CA PHE A 340 -18.44 -9.33 -24.12
C PHE A 340 -18.37 -7.82 -23.81
N CYS A 341 -17.87 -7.02 -24.72
CA CYS A 341 -17.84 -5.56 -24.55
C CYS A 341 -19.25 -4.99 -24.38
N THR A 342 -20.21 -5.46 -25.19
CA THR A 342 -21.62 -5.04 -25.12
C THR A 342 -22.24 -5.46 -23.78
N TRP A 343 -22.02 -6.69 -23.36
CA TRP A 343 -22.46 -7.20 -22.06
C TRP A 343 -21.87 -6.40 -20.90
N LEU A 344 -20.55 -6.15 -20.95
CA LEU A 344 -19.84 -5.39 -19.92
C LEU A 344 -20.38 -3.95 -19.80
N HIS A 345 -20.57 -3.27 -20.93
CA HIS A 345 -21.16 -1.93 -20.95
C HIS A 345 -22.54 -1.88 -20.32
N GLY A 346 -23.39 -2.89 -20.59
CA GLY A 346 -24.69 -3.02 -19.96
C GLY A 346 -24.61 -3.16 -18.45
N LYS A 347 -23.71 -4.03 -17.97
CA LYS A 347 -23.48 -4.27 -16.54
C LYS A 347 -22.90 -3.05 -15.82
N LEU A 348 -21.94 -2.38 -16.44
CA LEU A 348 -21.35 -1.16 -15.86
C LEU A 348 -22.39 -0.03 -15.74
N ALA A 349 -23.27 0.12 -16.74
CA ALA A 349 -24.35 1.10 -16.70
C ALA A 349 -25.36 0.79 -15.58
N GLU A 350 -25.73 -0.49 -15.40
CA GLU A 350 -26.62 -0.98 -14.33
C GLU A 350 -26.08 -0.60 -12.94
N HIS A 351 -24.77 -0.82 -12.70
CA HIS A 351 -24.12 -0.56 -11.42
C HIS A 351 -23.58 0.88 -11.27
N LYS A 352 -23.72 1.74 -12.28
CA LYS A 352 -23.13 3.09 -12.34
C LYS A 352 -21.62 3.06 -12.08
N ALA A 353 -20.96 2.06 -12.64
CA ALA A 353 -19.53 1.82 -12.55
C ALA A 353 -18.81 2.31 -13.81
N SER A 354 -17.55 2.69 -13.69
CA SER A 354 -16.68 3.07 -14.80
C SER A 354 -15.41 2.22 -14.83
N VAL A 355 -14.79 2.09 -16.00
CA VAL A 355 -13.49 1.41 -16.15
C VAL A 355 -12.46 2.42 -16.61
N LEU A 356 -11.36 2.51 -15.86
CA LEU A 356 -10.18 3.30 -16.16
C LEU A 356 -9.02 2.36 -16.48
N GLY A 357 -8.58 2.31 -17.74
CA GLY A 357 -7.40 1.56 -18.14
C GLY A 357 -6.12 2.33 -17.87
N VAL A 358 -5.14 1.67 -17.25
CA VAL A 358 -3.78 2.17 -17.05
C VAL A 358 -2.85 1.24 -17.82
N LEU A 359 -2.32 1.70 -18.94
CA LEU A 359 -1.40 0.95 -19.79
C LEU A 359 0.05 1.28 -19.40
N LEU A 360 0.82 0.26 -19.07
CA LEU A 360 2.24 0.36 -18.71
C LEU A 360 3.10 0.09 -19.96
N ASP A 361 3.23 1.07 -20.82
CA ASP A 361 4.08 0.99 -22.01
C ASP A 361 5.37 1.81 -21.82
N LEU A 362 6.51 1.13 -21.83
CA LEU A 362 7.82 1.77 -21.74
C LEU A 362 8.38 2.18 -23.11
N SER A 363 7.72 1.86 -24.21
CA SER A 363 8.16 2.24 -25.55
C SER A 363 7.90 3.72 -25.88
N LEU A 364 7.21 4.44 -24.97
CA LEU A 364 6.85 5.86 -25.11
C LEU A 364 7.71 6.81 -24.25
N ILE A 365 8.71 6.28 -23.54
CA ILE A 365 9.72 7.02 -22.80
C ILE A 365 11.08 6.84 -23.50
#